data_361dc52e8f904311479121421cb729a1
#
_entry.id   361dc52e8f904311479121421cb729a1
#
_cell.length_a   1.000
_cell.length_b   1.000
_cell.length_c   1.000
_cell.angle_alpha   90.00
_cell.angle_beta   90.00
_cell.angle_gamma   90.00
#
_symmetry.space_group_name_H-M   'P 1'
#
loop_
_entity.id
_entity.type
_entity.pdbx_description
1 polymer ?
#
loop_
_entity_poly.entity_id
_entity_poly.type
_entity_poly.pdbx_seq_one_letter_code
_entity_poly.pdbx_strand_id
1 'polypeptide(L)'
;MFQKTRFQPCDNCQKPVISEDKNCPYCGSPVKRDFLPKIIIGLFLLILMSALAFPTKDKLEKERKKIVSAETATVNLGNWAKNLDNKALLNKIGELEGKIVELQLQVFVATYLSDYFGIVTIPSDGIPGTYLMLYPKDKTEIAFLKNIKAGQTIKIRGKVKCTYLKRIKIEPAFLI
;
A
#
# COMPACT_ATOMS: atom_id res chain seq x y z
N MET A 1 27.78 -20.22 17.88
CA MET A 1 26.82 -19.19 18.38
C MET A 1 26.60 -19.45 19.86
N PHE A 2 27.15 -18.60 20.75
CA PHE A 2 26.93 -18.73 22.20
C PHE A 2 25.57 -18.14 22.55
N GLN A 3 24.62 -19.00 22.97
CA GLN A 3 23.35 -18.53 23.55
C GLN A 3 23.67 -17.85 24.89
N LYS A 4 23.34 -16.56 24.98
CA LYS A 4 23.50 -15.77 26.18
C LYS A 4 22.40 -16.15 27.17
N THR A 5 22.67 -17.10 28.05
CA THR A 5 21.76 -17.50 29.15
C THR A 5 21.50 -16.31 30.05
N ARG A 6 20.24 -15.90 30.19
CA ARG A 6 19.83 -14.81 31.10
C ARG A 6 19.42 -15.42 32.43
N PHE A 7 20.02 -14.92 33.49
CA PHE A 7 19.63 -15.26 34.88
C PHE A 7 18.66 -14.19 35.39
N GLN A 8 17.62 -14.65 36.10
CA GLN A 8 16.67 -13.79 36.81
C GLN A 8 16.44 -14.33 38.22
N PRO A 9 16.15 -13.51 39.25
CA PRO A 9 15.80 -14.00 40.55
C PRO A 9 14.44 -14.69 40.54
N CYS A 10 14.29 -15.80 41.23
CA CYS A 10 13.00 -16.46 41.42
C CYS A 10 12.13 -15.61 42.36
N ASP A 11 10.88 -15.35 41.98
CA ASP A 11 9.94 -14.55 42.77
C ASP A 11 9.66 -15.11 44.18
N ASN A 12 9.80 -16.42 44.37
CA ASN A 12 9.50 -17.08 45.64
C ASN A 12 10.72 -17.23 46.57
N CYS A 13 11.86 -17.67 46.04
CA CYS A 13 13.05 -17.96 46.87
C CYS A 13 14.23 -17.04 46.59
N GLN A 14 14.09 -16.10 45.66
CA GLN A 14 15.06 -15.10 45.24
C GLN A 14 16.43 -15.65 44.72
N LYS A 15 16.54 -16.95 44.57
CA LYS A 15 17.75 -17.55 44.00
C LYS A 15 17.80 -17.37 42.49
N PRO A 16 18.99 -17.22 41.89
CA PRO A 16 19.12 -17.02 40.46
C PRO A 16 18.68 -18.27 39.68
N VAL A 17 17.76 -18.10 38.74
CA VAL A 17 17.26 -19.16 37.86
C VAL A 17 17.46 -18.74 36.41
N ILE A 18 17.56 -19.69 35.52
CA ILE A 18 17.63 -19.43 34.08
C ILE A 18 16.24 -19.03 33.62
N SER A 19 16.13 -17.93 32.87
CA SER A 19 14.83 -17.40 32.38
C SER A 19 14.06 -18.38 31.47
N GLU A 20 14.72 -19.44 30.99
CA GLU A 20 14.12 -20.48 30.15
C GLU A 20 13.52 -21.62 30.95
N ASP A 21 13.85 -21.76 32.24
CA ASP A 21 13.32 -22.81 33.10
C ASP A 21 11.82 -22.62 33.36
N LYS A 22 11.07 -23.72 33.30
CA LYS A 22 9.63 -23.69 33.60
C LYS A 22 9.38 -23.56 35.09
N ASN A 23 10.19 -24.20 35.91
CA ASN A 23 10.09 -24.21 37.35
C ASN A 23 11.46 -23.95 37.99
N CYS A 24 11.46 -23.24 39.09
CA CYS A 24 12.67 -22.97 39.87
C CYS A 24 13.28 -24.27 40.39
N PRO A 25 14.57 -24.57 40.11
CA PRO A 25 15.21 -25.79 40.55
C PRO A 25 15.41 -25.84 42.08
N TYR A 26 15.30 -24.71 42.79
CA TYR A 26 15.49 -24.62 44.24
C TYR A 26 14.23 -24.75 45.07
N CYS A 27 13.07 -24.26 44.56
CA CYS A 27 11.83 -24.27 45.32
C CYS A 27 10.62 -24.82 44.56
N GLY A 28 10.81 -25.26 43.31
CA GLY A 28 9.73 -25.84 42.49
C GLY A 28 8.69 -24.84 41.96
N SER A 29 8.76 -23.55 42.36
CA SER A 29 7.79 -22.56 41.93
C SER A 29 7.91 -22.28 40.43
N PRO A 30 6.79 -22.00 39.72
CA PRO A 30 6.82 -21.64 38.31
C PRO A 30 7.56 -20.32 38.10
N VAL A 31 8.48 -20.30 37.13
CA VAL A 31 9.22 -19.10 36.76
C VAL A 31 8.35 -18.27 35.82
N LYS A 32 7.99 -17.05 36.25
CA LYS A 32 7.22 -16.12 35.42
C LYS A 32 8.08 -15.65 34.26
N ARG A 33 7.57 -15.82 33.06
CA ARG A 33 8.19 -15.29 31.85
C ARG A 33 7.57 -13.93 31.52
N ASP A 34 8.37 -12.90 31.51
CA ASP A 34 7.94 -11.54 31.10
C ASP A 34 7.78 -11.46 29.58
N PHE A 35 6.83 -12.25 29.05
CA PHE A 35 6.52 -12.26 27.62
C PHE A 35 5.54 -11.15 27.21
N LEU A 36 4.70 -10.72 28.15
CA LEU A 36 3.62 -9.76 27.90
C LEU A 36 4.08 -8.38 27.42
N PRO A 37 5.09 -7.72 28.04
CA PRO A 37 5.43 -6.35 27.63
C PRO A 37 5.99 -6.29 26.21
N LYS A 38 6.72 -7.30 25.75
CA LYS A 38 7.33 -7.31 24.40
C LYS A 38 6.30 -7.50 23.30
N ILE A 39 5.28 -8.32 23.54
CA ILE A 39 4.17 -8.54 22.59
C ILE A 39 3.32 -7.27 22.48
N ILE A 40 3.02 -6.61 23.60
CA ILE A 40 2.25 -5.35 23.62
C ILE A 40 3.00 -4.23 22.89
N ILE A 41 4.30 -4.08 23.12
CA ILE A 41 5.13 -3.07 22.43
C ILE A 41 5.21 -3.37 20.94
N GLY A 42 5.38 -4.64 20.55
CA GLY A 42 5.39 -5.04 19.14
C GLY A 42 4.06 -4.75 18.43
N LEU A 43 2.94 -5.06 19.08
CA LEU A 43 1.60 -4.80 18.56
C LEU A 43 1.33 -3.29 18.45
N PHE A 44 1.74 -2.51 19.45
CA PHE A 44 1.59 -1.05 19.45
C PHE A 44 2.42 -0.38 18.33
N LEU A 45 3.66 -0.83 18.12
CA LEU A 45 4.49 -0.38 17.00
C LEU A 45 3.88 -0.74 15.63
N LEU A 46 3.29 -1.92 15.50
CA LEU A 46 2.63 -2.35 14.28
C LEU A 46 1.38 -1.50 13.97
N ILE A 47 0.59 -1.17 14.98
CA ILE A 47 -0.57 -0.27 14.86
C ILE A 47 -0.12 1.16 14.51
N LEU A 48 0.95 1.65 15.14
CA LEU A 48 1.48 2.99 14.85
C LEU A 48 2.02 3.09 13.41
N MET A 49 2.73 2.09 12.94
CA MET A 49 3.24 2.02 11.56
C MET A 49 2.10 1.93 10.54
N SER A 50 1.02 1.21 10.84
CA SER A 50 -0.15 1.15 9.95
C SER A 50 -0.90 2.48 9.89
N ALA A 51 -1.03 3.21 10.99
CA ALA A 51 -1.67 4.52 11.03
C ALA A 51 -0.89 5.60 10.25
N LEU A 52 0.45 5.48 10.18
CA LEU A 52 1.31 6.39 9.42
C LEU A 52 1.35 6.08 7.92
N ALA A 53 0.97 4.87 7.51
CA ALA A 53 1.07 4.41 6.13
C ALA A 53 -0.11 4.89 5.23
N PHE A 54 -1.25 5.23 5.83
CA PHE A 54 -2.43 5.65 5.06
C PHE A 54 -2.64 7.16 5.14
N PRO A 55 -2.87 7.84 4.00
CA PRO A 55 -3.17 9.26 4.00
C PRO A 55 -4.51 9.51 4.72
N THR A 56 -4.54 10.49 5.63
CA THR A 56 -5.79 10.92 6.26
C THR A 56 -6.77 11.47 5.22
N LYS A 57 -8.08 11.37 5.47
CA LYS A 57 -9.12 11.84 4.55
C LYS A 57 -8.91 13.30 4.12
N ASP A 58 -8.54 14.18 5.05
CA ASP A 58 -8.29 15.59 4.78
C ASP A 58 -7.10 15.81 3.83
N LYS A 59 -6.03 15.05 4.01
CA LYS A 59 -4.87 15.10 3.13
C LYS A 59 -5.22 14.61 1.73
N LEU A 60 -6.00 13.56 1.65
CA LEU A 60 -6.46 12.99 0.39
C LEU A 60 -7.38 13.97 -0.36
N GLU A 61 -8.27 14.67 0.33
CA GLU A 61 -9.16 15.65 -0.29
C GLU A 61 -8.41 16.90 -0.79
N LYS A 62 -7.39 17.35 -0.07
CA LYS A 62 -6.48 18.40 -0.55
C LYS A 62 -5.72 17.95 -1.79
N GLU A 63 -5.20 16.73 -1.80
CA GLU A 63 -4.54 16.17 -3.00
C GLU A 63 -5.52 16.00 -4.16
N ARG A 64 -6.76 15.56 -3.91
CA ARG A 64 -7.80 15.49 -4.95
C ARG A 64 -8.02 16.83 -5.61
N LYS A 65 -8.28 17.88 -4.82
CA LYS A 65 -8.46 19.25 -5.35
C LYS A 65 -7.27 19.68 -6.20
N LYS A 66 -6.07 19.45 -5.72
CA LYS A 66 -4.84 19.78 -6.44
C LYS A 66 -4.69 19.01 -7.75
N ILE A 67 -4.97 17.72 -7.77
CA ILE A 67 -4.82 16.87 -8.97
C ILE A 67 -5.93 17.13 -9.98
N VAL A 68 -7.17 17.33 -9.53
CA VAL A 68 -8.31 17.57 -10.42
C VAL A 68 -8.25 18.97 -11.05
N SER A 69 -7.70 19.98 -10.35
CA SER A 69 -7.56 21.36 -10.87
C SER A 69 -6.25 21.62 -11.60
N ALA A 70 -5.27 20.72 -11.52
CA ALA A 70 -3.99 20.92 -12.17
C ALA A 70 -4.14 20.89 -13.70
N GLU A 71 -3.39 21.75 -14.38
CA GLU A 71 -3.17 21.59 -15.83
C GLU A 71 -2.55 20.22 -16.07
N THR A 72 -3.25 19.42 -16.85
CA THR A 72 -2.77 18.10 -17.22
C THR A 72 -1.64 18.25 -18.21
N ALA A 73 -0.51 17.62 -17.92
CA ALA A 73 0.41 17.27 -18.98
C ALA A 73 -0.35 16.31 -19.90
N THR A 74 -0.86 16.82 -21.02
CA THR A 74 -1.55 16.03 -22.04
C THR A 74 -0.51 15.08 -22.64
N VAL A 75 -0.23 14.01 -21.93
CA VAL A 75 0.57 12.93 -22.46
C VAL A 75 -0.39 12.08 -23.25
N ASN A 76 -0.34 12.23 -24.57
CA ASN A 76 -1.05 11.33 -25.47
C ASN A 76 -0.36 9.97 -25.42
N LEU A 77 -0.70 9.18 -24.39
CA LEU A 77 -0.11 7.88 -24.14
C LEU A 77 -0.36 6.89 -25.29
N GLY A 78 -1.40 7.10 -26.09
CA GLY A 78 -1.74 6.23 -27.22
C GLY A 78 -0.65 6.12 -28.30
N ASN A 79 0.08 7.20 -28.58
CA ASN A 79 1.18 7.17 -29.53
C ASN A 79 2.55 7.01 -28.86
N TRP A 80 2.59 7.18 -27.56
CA TRP A 80 3.81 7.30 -26.79
C TRP A 80 4.52 5.95 -26.55
N ALA A 81 3.78 4.86 -26.47
CA ALA A 81 4.32 3.53 -26.21
C ALA A 81 4.32 2.61 -27.46
N LYS A 82 3.79 3.07 -28.59
CA LYS A 82 3.84 2.30 -29.84
C LYS A 82 5.30 2.07 -30.25
N ASN A 83 5.68 0.82 -30.47
CA ASN A 83 6.98 0.40 -30.98
C ASN A 83 8.17 0.52 -30.01
N LEU A 84 7.92 0.67 -28.71
CA LEU A 84 9.00 0.63 -27.71
C LEU A 84 9.23 -0.80 -27.21
N ASP A 85 10.49 -1.17 -27.10
CA ASP A 85 10.85 -2.36 -26.34
C ASP A 85 10.59 -2.15 -24.83
N ASN A 86 10.61 -3.23 -24.05
CA ASN A 86 10.34 -3.17 -22.61
C ASN A 86 11.27 -2.24 -21.85
N LYS A 87 12.53 -2.08 -22.29
CA LYS A 87 13.52 -1.23 -21.61
C LYS A 87 13.31 0.24 -21.92
N ALA A 88 13.06 0.58 -23.18
CA ALA A 88 12.73 1.93 -23.60
C ALA A 88 11.42 2.40 -23.00
N LEU A 89 10.42 1.51 -22.88
CA LEU A 89 9.16 1.77 -22.21
C LEU A 89 9.36 2.11 -20.73
N LEU A 90 10.16 1.33 -20.01
CA LEU A 90 10.45 1.57 -18.58
C LEU A 90 11.18 2.89 -18.37
N ASN A 91 12.14 3.23 -19.22
CA ASN A 91 12.85 4.51 -19.13
C ASN A 91 11.88 5.68 -19.35
N LYS A 92 11.03 5.57 -20.35
CA LYS A 92 10.06 6.61 -20.69
C LYS A 92 8.98 6.79 -19.62
N ILE A 93 8.58 5.70 -18.94
CA ILE A 93 7.68 5.77 -17.78
C ILE A 93 8.35 6.52 -16.61
N GLY A 94 9.67 6.35 -16.43
CA GLY A 94 10.44 7.11 -15.45
C GLY A 94 10.34 8.63 -15.65
N GLU A 95 10.26 9.10 -16.90
CA GLU A 95 10.06 10.53 -17.21
C GLU A 95 8.69 11.07 -16.80
N LEU A 96 7.71 10.19 -16.60
CA LEU A 96 6.37 10.53 -16.14
C LEU A 96 6.23 10.53 -14.63
N GLU A 97 7.19 10.00 -13.90
CA GLU A 97 7.11 9.90 -12.44
C GLU A 97 6.88 11.28 -11.82
N GLY A 98 5.90 11.36 -10.95
CA GLY A 98 5.49 12.59 -10.30
C GLY A 98 4.56 13.49 -11.13
N LYS A 99 4.37 13.24 -12.42
CA LYS A 99 3.47 14.03 -13.28
C LYS A 99 2.01 13.61 -13.06
N ILE A 100 1.11 14.57 -13.27
CA ILE A 100 -0.34 14.34 -13.26
C ILE A 100 -0.78 14.00 -14.68
N VAL A 101 -1.51 12.91 -14.83
CA VAL A 101 -2.01 12.41 -16.11
C VAL A 101 -3.53 12.28 -16.07
N GLU A 102 -4.15 12.52 -17.22
CA GLU A 102 -5.55 12.22 -17.46
C GLU A 102 -5.62 11.07 -18.47
N LEU A 103 -6.34 10.02 -18.11
CA LEU A 103 -6.40 8.81 -18.89
C LEU A 103 -7.82 8.27 -18.98
N GLN A 104 -8.14 7.71 -20.13
CA GLN A 104 -9.32 6.90 -20.35
C GLN A 104 -8.87 5.44 -20.50
N LEU A 105 -9.32 4.58 -19.59
CA LEU A 105 -8.79 3.22 -19.44
C LEU A 105 -9.91 2.20 -19.34
N GLN A 106 -9.71 1.03 -19.94
CA GLN A 106 -10.62 -0.10 -19.80
C GLN A 106 -10.25 -0.94 -18.57
N VAL A 107 -11.20 -1.16 -17.69
CA VAL A 107 -11.02 -1.95 -16.47
C VAL A 107 -10.91 -3.43 -16.82
N PHE A 108 -9.89 -4.10 -16.28
CA PHE A 108 -9.81 -5.56 -16.30
C PHE A 108 -10.40 -6.14 -15.01
N VAL A 109 -9.94 -5.64 -13.85
CA VAL A 109 -10.44 -6.04 -12.53
C VAL A 109 -10.39 -4.87 -11.57
N ALA A 110 -11.40 -4.76 -10.71
CA ALA A 110 -11.45 -3.79 -9.63
C ALA A 110 -11.67 -4.53 -8.31
N THR A 111 -10.84 -4.22 -7.29
CA THR A 111 -10.93 -4.80 -5.95
C THR A 111 -11.04 -3.68 -4.93
N TYR A 112 -12.03 -3.74 -4.05
CA TYR A 112 -12.19 -2.78 -2.96
C TYR A 112 -11.27 -3.15 -1.78
N LEU A 113 -10.46 -2.20 -1.34
CA LEU A 113 -9.48 -2.36 -0.28
C LEU A 113 -9.68 -1.25 0.76
N SER A 114 -10.66 -1.45 1.65
CA SER A 114 -11.01 -0.51 2.73
C SER A 114 -11.38 0.91 2.28
N ASP A 115 -10.40 1.72 1.86
CA ASP A 115 -10.56 3.14 1.55
C ASP A 115 -10.35 3.49 0.07
N TYR A 116 -9.87 2.53 -0.74
CA TYR A 116 -9.60 2.72 -2.16
C TYR A 116 -9.92 1.47 -2.97
N PHE A 117 -9.96 1.64 -4.28
CA PHE A 117 -10.04 0.54 -5.23
C PHE A 117 -8.69 0.32 -5.89
N GLY A 118 -8.18 -0.91 -5.78
CA GLY A 118 -7.11 -1.40 -6.64
C GLY A 118 -7.70 -1.79 -7.98
N ILE A 119 -7.38 -1.07 -9.05
CA ILE A 119 -7.89 -1.34 -10.39
C ILE A 119 -6.74 -1.69 -11.30
N VAL A 120 -6.87 -2.83 -11.98
CA VAL A 120 -5.98 -3.23 -13.07
C VAL A 120 -6.70 -2.96 -14.38
N THR A 121 -5.99 -2.38 -15.34
CA THR A 121 -6.56 -2.05 -16.64
C THR A 121 -6.05 -2.97 -17.74
N ILE A 122 -6.84 -3.07 -18.81
CA ILE A 122 -6.47 -3.80 -20.02
C ILE A 122 -5.44 -2.94 -20.78
N PRO A 123 -4.31 -3.49 -21.25
CA PRO A 123 -3.43 -2.77 -22.17
C PRO A 123 -4.19 -2.39 -23.45
N SER A 124 -4.16 -1.13 -23.84
CA SER A 124 -4.83 -0.66 -25.07
C SER A 124 -4.03 0.47 -25.72
N ASP A 125 -4.06 0.55 -27.03
CA ASP A 125 -3.50 1.64 -27.83
C ASP A 125 -2.06 2.04 -27.47
N GLY A 126 -1.22 1.04 -27.19
CA GLY A 126 0.18 1.25 -26.79
C GLY A 126 0.36 1.72 -25.35
N ILE A 127 -0.72 1.78 -24.55
CA ILE A 127 -0.64 2.01 -23.11
C ILE A 127 -0.41 0.65 -22.44
N PRO A 128 0.69 0.45 -21.70
CA PRO A 128 0.87 -0.76 -20.91
C PRO A 128 -0.25 -0.85 -19.87
N GLY A 129 -0.61 -2.05 -19.45
CA GLY A 129 -1.58 -2.24 -18.38
C GLY A 129 -1.21 -1.34 -17.18
N THR A 130 -2.21 -0.68 -16.63
CA THR A 130 -2.04 0.31 -15.56
C THR A 130 -2.59 -0.27 -14.26
N TYR A 131 -1.92 0.00 -13.15
CA TYR A 131 -2.42 -0.26 -11.81
C TYR A 131 -2.80 1.05 -11.14
N LEU A 132 -4.08 1.20 -10.81
CA LEU A 132 -4.62 2.40 -10.18
C LEU A 132 -4.89 2.13 -8.71
N MET A 133 -4.50 3.06 -7.85
CA MET A 133 -5.06 3.20 -6.52
C MET A 133 -6.07 4.35 -6.56
N LEU A 134 -7.33 4.00 -6.80
CA LEU A 134 -8.41 4.95 -7.03
C LEU A 134 -9.17 5.20 -5.73
N TYR A 135 -9.19 6.45 -5.31
CA TYR A 135 -9.86 6.89 -4.08
C TYR A 135 -11.20 7.53 -4.42
N PRO A 136 -12.31 6.88 -4.05
CA PRO A 136 -13.65 7.40 -4.33
C PRO A 136 -13.94 8.65 -3.49
N LYS A 137 -14.71 9.57 -4.06
CA LYS A 137 -15.13 10.81 -3.39
C LYS A 137 -16.21 10.55 -2.35
N ASP A 138 -17.21 9.75 -2.72
CA ASP A 138 -18.43 9.58 -1.97
C ASP A 138 -19.02 8.17 -2.15
N LYS A 139 -20.15 7.95 -1.51
CA LYS A 139 -20.87 6.68 -1.58
C LYS A 139 -21.34 6.31 -2.99
N THR A 140 -21.61 7.32 -3.83
CA THR A 140 -22.06 7.11 -5.22
C THR A 140 -20.93 6.55 -6.06
N GLU A 141 -19.73 7.15 -5.98
CA GLU A 141 -18.54 6.63 -6.64
C GLU A 141 -18.20 5.22 -6.14
N ILE A 142 -18.33 4.96 -4.83
CA ILE A 142 -18.13 3.60 -4.26
C ILE A 142 -19.11 2.61 -4.87
N ALA A 143 -20.40 2.95 -4.96
CA ALA A 143 -21.41 2.08 -5.54
C ALA A 143 -21.14 1.81 -7.04
N PHE A 144 -20.77 2.83 -7.78
CA PHE A 144 -20.36 2.70 -9.18
C PHE A 144 -19.18 1.74 -9.34
N LEU A 145 -18.09 1.95 -8.57
CA LEU A 145 -16.87 1.15 -8.67
C LEU A 145 -17.06 -0.30 -8.21
N LYS A 146 -17.95 -0.55 -7.23
CA LYS A 146 -18.30 -1.92 -6.82
C LYS A 146 -19.02 -2.72 -7.89
N ASN A 147 -19.75 -2.03 -8.76
CA ASN A 147 -20.53 -2.64 -9.83
C ASN A 147 -19.83 -2.59 -11.20
N ILE A 148 -18.61 -2.07 -11.27
CA ILE A 148 -17.88 -1.94 -12.52
C ILE A 148 -17.50 -3.32 -13.06
N LYS A 149 -17.73 -3.51 -14.34
CA LYS A 149 -17.44 -4.78 -15.04
C LYS A 149 -16.16 -4.67 -15.86
N ALA A 150 -15.52 -5.81 -16.09
CA ALA A 150 -14.41 -5.89 -17.02
C ALA A 150 -14.83 -5.37 -18.42
N GLY A 151 -13.94 -4.62 -19.06
CA GLY A 151 -14.20 -3.97 -20.35
C GLY A 151 -14.86 -2.60 -20.25
N GLN A 152 -15.43 -2.22 -19.09
CA GLN A 152 -15.96 -0.86 -18.93
C GLN A 152 -14.84 0.16 -18.91
N THR A 153 -15.12 1.31 -19.50
CA THR A 153 -14.19 2.44 -19.58
C THR A 153 -14.41 3.40 -18.43
N ILE A 154 -13.33 3.81 -17.80
CA ILE A 154 -13.31 4.88 -16.78
C ILE A 154 -12.37 5.99 -17.21
N LYS A 155 -12.72 7.22 -16.84
CA LYS A 155 -11.88 8.40 -17.03
C LYS A 155 -11.34 8.83 -15.68
N ILE A 156 -10.01 8.95 -15.59
CA ILE A 156 -9.33 9.25 -14.33
C ILE A 156 -8.31 10.36 -14.49
N ARG A 157 -8.07 11.05 -13.39
CA ARG A 157 -6.85 11.85 -13.19
C ARG A 157 -6.07 11.30 -12.03
N GLY A 158 -4.75 11.25 -12.16
CA GLY A 158 -3.91 10.75 -11.09
C GLY A 158 -2.44 11.09 -11.27
N LYS A 159 -1.67 10.84 -10.24
CA LYS A 159 -0.23 11.06 -10.22
C LYS A 159 0.49 9.76 -10.54
N VAL A 160 1.37 9.77 -11.53
CA VAL A 160 2.24 8.64 -11.83
C VAL A 160 3.27 8.51 -10.71
N LYS A 161 3.36 7.33 -10.11
CA LYS A 161 4.25 7.08 -8.97
C LYS A 161 5.49 6.27 -9.34
N CYS A 162 5.31 5.18 -10.05
CA CYS A 162 6.40 4.29 -10.45
C CYS A 162 5.88 3.20 -11.39
N THR A 163 6.73 2.26 -11.75
CA THR A 163 6.33 0.99 -12.36
C THR A 163 6.07 -0.05 -11.28
N TYR A 164 4.99 -0.80 -11.44
CA TYR A 164 4.67 -1.94 -10.58
C TYR A 164 4.34 -3.16 -11.45
N LEU A 165 5.08 -4.24 -11.30
CA LEU A 165 4.91 -5.48 -12.10
C LEU A 165 4.81 -5.20 -13.62
N LYS A 166 5.74 -4.41 -14.17
CA LYS A 166 5.74 -3.98 -15.58
C LYS A 166 4.51 -3.14 -16.01
N ARG A 167 3.81 -2.53 -15.06
CA ARG A 167 2.66 -1.66 -15.27
C ARG A 167 2.94 -0.28 -14.74
N ILE A 168 2.26 0.71 -15.28
CA ILE A 168 2.30 2.06 -14.73
C ILE A 168 1.46 2.08 -13.45
N LYS A 169 2.04 2.51 -12.33
CA LYS A 169 1.29 2.74 -11.10
C LYS A 169 0.86 4.19 -11.02
N ILE A 170 -0.44 4.42 -10.85
CA ILE A 170 -1.02 5.76 -10.63
C ILE A 170 -1.62 5.81 -9.24
N GLU A 171 -1.06 6.70 -8.42
CA GLU A 171 -1.43 6.87 -7.01
C GLU A 171 -1.12 8.28 -6.54
N PRO A 172 -2.10 9.04 -5.97
CA PRO A 172 -3.52 8.70 -5.99
C PRO A 172 -4.16 8.90 -7.36
N ALA A 173 -5.26 8.17 -7.62
CA ALA A 173 -6.10 8.36 -8.79
C ALA A 173 -7.54 8.72 -8.37
N PHE A 174 -8.23 9.53 -9.20
CA PHE A 174 -9.59 10.00 -8.95
C PHE A 174 -10.40 9.91 -10.23
N LEU A 175 -11.70 9.60 -10.12
CA LEU A 175 -12.67 9.69 -11.23
C LEU A 175 -12.91 11.14 -11.63
N ILE A 176 -13.14 11.38 -12.94
CA ILE A 176 -13.49 12.69 -13.50
C ILE A 176 -14.60 12.54 -14.54
#